data_74dfdd7642e5210faca52dd23ba3763e
#
_entry.id   74dfdd7642e5210faca52dd23ba3763e
#
_cell.length_a   1.000
_cell.length_b   1.000
_cell.length_c   1.000
_cell.angle_alpha   90.00
_cell.angle_beta   90.00
_cell.angle_gamma   90.00
#
_symmetry.space_group_name_H-M   'P 1'
#
loop_
_entity.id
_entity.type
_entity.pdbx_description
1 polymer ?
#
loop_
_entity_poly.entity_id
_entity_poly.type
_entity_poly.pdbx_seq_one_letter_code
_entity_poly.pdbx_strand_id
1 'polypeptide(L)'
;MTRRPSRWLALTGTSTLAAAVALTSAAPAVAADPAPGPKNVIVLIGDGMGYNHIDAASLYEHGTTYAQVAVDPAAGTIQHLPGTASQVFQEFPVQVGMSTHSANGRAEYDPAKAWADFDWISEGATDSAAAGTALATGVKTNNGILGIDPEGNVVKNVAERAAELDKATGVVTSVQFSHATPASWGAHNASRNDLHGISDEMISGPLDVIMGAGHPYFDDDNQPIEAGRFDYLSEGAWDKLSDGQTPFTLIEGKDQFEALAAGEHVPEQVFGLAQVASTLQQARSGESEGQLPFEVERNDVASLATMTQGALNVLEQDEDGLFLMVEGGAIDWTGHANETTRNIEETVDFNRAVETVVDWVETESSWDETLVIVTADHETGYLDGSQSDPTWTPITGAKGQLPNEKWFSGNHTNQLVPLFAKGAGSELLGSYATGTDPVRGAYLDNTDVARVAFESWGYEDAPEAGEIPLSATVPQAGEVEGSLTMSVADFGEGVALGGGANVGDRLRFGGALPTVSVTDSRSNAQAGTGGWTVSGQAADLSTGSQILRAQHLGWTPGLLTTKPGVTPGSPVATVLGGGEGLGTPATLATATSDGRLGTTDLTAELSLEVPVDTRAGEYAGSLTVSLFPVD
;
A
#
# COMPACT_ATOMS: atom_id res chain seq x y z
N MET A 1 67.84 -21.68 35.23
CA MET A 1 68.78 -21.35 36.33
C MET A 1 68.38 -19.99 36.86
N THR A 2 67.82 -20.00 38.05
CA THR A 2 68.24 -19.26 39.27
C THR A 2 68.11 -17.74 39.17
N ARG A 3 67.29 -17.15 39.88
CA ARG A 3 66.98 -16.82 41.26
C ARG A 3 66.71 -15.30 41.41
N ARG A 4 65.66 -14.99 42.11
CA ARG A 4 65.33 -13.79 42.92
C ARG A 4 66.48 -13.32 43.85
N PRO A 5 66.37 -12.23 44.67
CA PRO A 5 65.18 -11.45 45.13
C PRO A 5 65.42 -9.95 45.51
N SER A 6 64.33 -9.24 45.80
CA SER A 6 63.95 -8.33 46.93
C SER A 6 64.75 -7.04 47.27
N ARG A 7 64.06 -5.90 47.53
CA ARG A 7 63.66 -5.40 48.88
C ARG A 7 63.06 -3.97 48.80
N TRP A 8 61.92 -3.83 49.40
CA TRP A 8 61.32 -2.77 50.18
C TRP A 8 62.13 -1.45 50.47
N LEU A 9 61.40 -0.28 50.31
CA LEU A 9 61.34 0.77 51.30
C LEU A 9 60.02 1.55 51.17
N ALA A 10 59.32 1.70 52.30
CA ALA A 10 58.15 2.53 52.48
C ALA A 10 58.55 3.98 52.76
N LEU A 11 57.79 4.94 52.15
CA LEU A 11 57.71 6.31 52.65
C LEU A 11 56.24 6.77 52.59
N THR A 12 55.73 7.11 53.75
CA THR A 12 54.45 7.76 54.02
C THR A 12 54.51 9.22 53.56
N GLY A 13 53.57 9.62 52.74
CA GLY A 13 53.32 11.00 52.35
C GLY A 13 51.81 11.22 52.20
N THR A 14 51.29 12.01 53.14
CA THR A 14 49.91 12.55 53.13
C THR A 14 49.73 13.46 51.94
N SER A 15 48.75 13.14 51.11
CA SER A 15 48.32 14.00 50.00
C SER A 15 46.80 14.21 50.02
N THR A 16 46.46 15.46 50.12
CA THR A 16 45.10 16.02 50.01
C THR A 16 44.39 15.61 48.74
N LEU A 17 43.17 15.09 48.90
CA LEU A 17 42.27 14.75 47.82
C LEU A 17 41.70 16.04 47.19
N ALA A 18 42.15 16.43 46.01
CA ALA A 18 41.48 17.40 45.15
C ALA A 18 40.53 16.62 44.20
N ALA A 19 39.22 16.71 44.42
CA ALA A 19 38.22 16.18 43.51
C ALA A 19 38.20 17.03 42.24
N ALA A 20 38.75 16.52 41.15
CA ALA A 20 38.55 17.06 39.82
C ALA A 20 37.20 16.52 39.28
N VAL A 21 36.21 17.42 39.25
CA VAL A 21 34.96 17.14 38.50
C VAL A 21 35.30 17.23 37.01
N ALA A 22 35.43 16.10 36.36
CA ALA A 22 35.49 16.03 34.90
C ALA A 22 34.08 16.29 34.35
N LEU A 23 33.82 17.49 33.89
CA LEU A 23 32.70 17.79 32.99
C LEU A 23 32.97 17.09 31.65
N THR A 24 32.43 15.89 31.48
CA THR A 24 32.31 15.30 30.15
C THR A 24 31.19 16.07 29.45
N SER A 25 31.56 17.00 28.57
CA SER A 25 30.65 17.52 27.56
C SER A 25 30.24 16.34 26.66
N ALA A 26 29.02 15.82 26.84
CA ALA A 26 28.40 14.96 25.83
C ALA A 26 28.30 15.81 24.56
N ALA A 27 29.03 15.43 23.51
CA ALA A 27 28.77 15.95 22.19
C ALA A 27 27.29 15.61 21.86
N PRO A 28 26.54 16.52 21.21
CA PRO A 28 25.21 16.16 20.72
C PRO A 28 25.41 14.94 19.83
N ALA A 29 24.62 13.91 20.08
CA ALA A 29 24.48 12.78 19.13
C ALA A 29 24.04 13.41 17.81
N VAL A 30 24.90 13.35 16.81
CA VAL A 30 24.48 13.59 15.43
C VAL A 30 23.39 12.55 15.20
N ALA A 31 22.18 13.00 14.90
CA ALA A 31 21.15 12.08 14.42
C ALA A 31 21.79 11.29 13.27
N ALA A 32 21.75 9.97 13.37
CA ALA A 32 22.17 9.15 12.25
C ALA A 32 21.31 9.59 11.05
N ASP A 33 21.94 9.80 9.91
CA ASP A 33 21.18 9.97 8.68
C ASP A 33 20.14 8.84 8.62
N PRO A 34 18.89 9.12 8.22
CA PRO A 34 17.90 8.08 8.05
C PRO A 34 18.52 6.97 7.19
N ALA A 35 18.32 5.73 7.58
CA ALA A 35 18.81 4.60 6.80
C ALA A 35 18.31 4.79 5.35
N PRO A 36 19.15 4.60 4.35
CA PRO A 36 18.70 4.67 2.96
C PRO A 36 17.52 3.72 2.79
N GLY A 37 16.47 4.18 2.10
CA GLY A 37 15.29 3.36 1.80
C GLY A 37 15.69 2.07 1.06
N PRO A 38 14.76 1.11 0.90
CA PRO A 38 15.05 -0.14 0.23
C PRO A 38 15.57 0.10 -1.18
N LYS A 39 16.64 -0.61 -1.55
CA LYS A 39 17.13 -0.66 -2.92
C LYS A 39 16.11 -1.36 -3.81
N ASN A 40 15.53 -2.45 -3.30
CA ASN A 40 14.57 -3.30 -4.00
C ASN A 40 13.23 -3.31 -3.28
N VAL A 41 12.13 -3.25 -4.04
CA VAL A 41 10.77 -3.41 -3.51
C VAL A 41 10.07 -4.51 -4.30
N ILE A 42 9.59 -5.53 -3.61
CA ILE A 42 8.87 -6.66 -4.20
C ILE A 42 7.52 -6.79 -3.50
N VAL A 43 6.44 -6.71 -4.29
CA VAL A 43 5.06 -6.84 -3.82
C VAL A 43 4.44 -8.10 -4.41
N LEU A 44 4.03 -9.03 -3.55
CA LEU A 44 3.37 -10.25 -3.99
C LEU A 44 1.89 -10.19 -3.58
N ILE A 45 1.01 -10.39 -4.55
CA ILE A 45 -0.44 -10.24 -4.40
C ILE A 45 -1.13 -11.55 -4.77
N GLY A 46 -1.80 -12.17 -3.79
CA GLY A 46 -2.76 -13.23 -4.09
C GLY A 46 -4.11 -12.57 -4.36
N ASP A 47 -4.51 -12.45 -5.64
CA ASP A 47 -5.81 -11.85 -6.00
C ASP A 47 -6.94 -12.64 -5.34
N GLY A 48 -7.80 -11.96 -4.61
CA GLY A 48 -8.91 -12.59 -3.89
C GLY A 48 -8.52 -13.38 -2.63
N MET A 49 -7.26 -13.37 -2.21
CA MET A 49 -6.71 -14.24 -1.18
C MET A 49 -6.96 -13.71 0.25
N GLY A 50 -8.06 -14.12 0.86
CA GLY A 50 -8.29 -13.89 2.30
C GLY A 50 -7.53 -14.85 3.21
N TYR A 51 -7.65 -14.67 4.52
CA TYR A 51 -6.99 -15.50 5.54
C TYR A 51 -7.29 -17.00 5.37
N ASN A 52 -8.53 -17.34 5.03
CA ASN A 52 -8.95 -18.74 4.94
C ASN A 52 -8.47 -19.44 3.66
N HIS A 53 -8.12 -18.70 2.61
CA HIS A 53 -7.47 -19.25 1.42
C HIS A 53 -6.07 -19.78 1.76
N ILE A 54 -5.28 -18.97 2.48
CA ILE A 54 -3.96 -19.35 2.98
C ILE A 54 -4.07 -20.57 3.92
N ASP A 55 -5.04 -20.54 4.83
CA ASP A 55 -5.23 -21.62 5.79
C ASP A 55 -5.76 -22.91 5.14
N ALA A 56 -6.56 -22.84 4.06
CA ALA A 56 -6.99 -24.01 3.29
C ALA A 56 -5.80 -24.72 2.62
N ALA A 57 -4.92 -23.94 1.98
CA ALA A 57 -3.67 -24.45 1.42
C ALA A 57 -2.75 -25.03 2.51
N SER A 58 -2.61 -24.35 3.64
CA SER A 58 -1.80 -24.80 4.78
C SER A 58 -2.35 -26.08 5.42
N LEU A 59 -3.67 -26.23 5.53
CA LEU A 59 -4.30 -27.49 5.97
C LEU A 59 -3.96 -28.63 5.02
N TYR A 60 -4.10 -28.40 3.72
CA TYR A 60 -3.80 -29.44 2.72
C TYR A 60 -2.32 -29.85 2.75
N GLU A 61 -1.39 -28.89 2.70
CA GLU A 61 0.04 -29.19 2.63
C GLU A 61 0.65 -29.62 3.98
N HIS A 62 0.21 -29.04 5.09
CA HIS A 62 0.88 -29.16 6.39
C HIS A 62 -0.01 -29.72 7.50
N GLY A 63 -1.34 -29.66 7.37
CA GLY A 63 -2.31 -30.08 8.39
C GLY A 63 -2.44 -29.08 9.54
N THR A 64 -2.08 -27.80 9.30
CA THR A 64 -2.12 -26.71 10.28
C THR A 64 -2.87 -25.51 9.72
N THR A 65 -3.35 -24.64 10.61
CA THR A 65 -3.89 -23.31 10.28
C THR A 65 -3.13 -22.25 11.05
N TYR A 66 -3.20 -21.02 10.59
CA TYR A 66 -2.49 -19.90 11.21
C TYR A 66 -3.43 -18.83 11.78
N ALA A 67 -4.46 -18.43 11.05
CA ALA A 67 -5.25 -17.24 11.33
C ALA A 67 -6.77 -17.49 11.41
N GLN A 68 -7.17 -18.62 11.96
CA GLN A 68 -8.59 -18.97 12.10
C GLN A 68 -9.30 -18.13 13.16
N VAL A 69 -10.62 -18.01 13.03
CA VAL A 69 -11.50 -17.35 13.99
C VAL A 69 -12.64 -18.29 14.41
N ALA A 70 -13.17 -18.08 15.60
CA ALA A 70 -14.35 -18.78 16.07
C ALA A 70 -15.10 -17.97 17.13
N VAL A 71 -16.37 -18.29 17.33
CA VAL A 71 -17.13 -17.79 18.48
C VAL A 71 -16.71 -18.55 19.73
N ASP A 72 -16.30 -17.84 20.78
CA ASP A 72 -16.14 -18.42 22.12
C ASP A 72 -17.52 -18.81 22.66
N PRO A 73 -17.81 -20.10 22.87
CA PRO A 73 -19.13 -20.55 23.31
C PRO A 73 -19.48 -20.10 24.74
N ALA A 74 -18.49 -19.71 25.54
CA ALA A 74 -18.71 -19.24 26.91
C ALA A 74 -18.96 -17.72 26.97
N ALA A 75 -18.24 -16.94 26.16
CA ALA A 75 -18.33 -15.48 26.12
C ALA A 75 -19.34 -14.98 25.07
N GLY A 76 -19.63 -15.77 24.05
CA GLY A 76 -20.42 -15.36 22.88
C GLY A 76 -19.73 -14.30 22.03
N THR A 77 -18.40 -14.15 22.16
CA THR A 77 -17.58 -13.20 21.40
C THR A 77 -16.74 -13.95 20.38
N ILE A 78 -16.48 -13.30 19.24
CA ILE A 78 -15.57 -13.84 18.22
C ILE A 78 -14.15 -13.62 18.69
N GLN A 79 -13.30 -14.59 18.50
CA GLN A 79 -11.89 -14.54 18.87
C GLN A 79 -11.00 -15.19 17.80
N HIS A 80 -9.77 -14.70 17.71
CA HIS A 80 -8.71 -15.33 16.97
C HIS A 80 -8.29 -16.64 17.66
N LEU A 81 -8.11 -17.71 16.89
CA LEU A 81 -7.62 -18.98 17.38
C LEU A 81 -6.09 -19.06 17.23
N PRO A 82 -5.37 -19.61 18.22
CA PRO A 82 -3.94 -19.87 18.08
C PRO A 82 -3.66 -20.77 16.87
N GLY A 83 -2.72 -20.37 16.03
CA GLY A 83 -2.28 -21.11 14.85
C GLY A 83 -0.81 -21.48 14.89
N THR A 84 -0.37 -22.15 13.83
CA THR A 84 1.04 -22.52 13.63
C THR A 84 1.45 -22.08 12.23
N ALA A 85 2.47 -21.24 12.14
CA ALA A 85 3.05 -20.81 10.87
C ALA A 85 3.51 -22.03 10.06
N SER A 86 3.18 -22.04 8.78
CA SER A 86 3.54 -23.08 7.82
C SER A 86 4.00 -22.51 6.48
N GLN A 87 3.66 -21.26 6.20
CA GLN A 87 4.15 -20.52 5.04
C GLN A 87 5.26 -19.56 5.48
N VAL A 88 6.27 -19.37 4.64
CA VAL A 88 7.47 -18.58 4.98
C VAL A 88 7.13 -17.14 5.39
N PHE A 89 6.14 -16.52 4.76
CA PHE A 89 5.72 -15.16 5.06
C PHE A 89 4.97 -15.02 6.40
N GLN A 90 4.45 -16.10 6.96
CA GLN A 90 3.82 -16.08 8.29
C GLN A 90 4.85 -15.93 9.43
N GLU A 91 6.14 -15.96 9.11
CA GLU A 91 7.24 -15.65 10.04
C GLU A 91 7.79 -14.23 9.87
N PHE A 92 7.22 -13.43 8.95
CA PHE A 92 7.66 -12.04 8.75
C PHE A 92 7.32 -11.18 9.98
N PRO A 93 8.19 -10.18 10.30
CA PRO A 93 8.04 -9.39 11.52
C PRO A 93 6.83 -8.45 11.52
N VAL A 94 6.39 -8.00 10.34
CA VAL A 94 5.18 -7.18 10.20
C VAL A 94 4.04 -8.08 9.76
N GLN A 95 2.97 -8.11 10.55
CA GLN A 95 1.78 -8.91 10.30
C GLN A 95 0.58 -8.09 10.76
N VAL A 96 -0.19 -7.59 9.83
CA VAL A 96 -1.35 -6.73 10.07
C VAL A 96 -2.50 -7.09 9.13
N GLY A 97 -3.69 -6.61 9.44
CA GLY A 97 -4.79 -6.62 8.48
C GLY A 97 -4.66 -5.45 7.49
N MET A 98 -5.33 -5.55 6.35
CA MET A 98 -5.42 -4.47 5.37
C MET A 98 -6.86 -4.30 4.88
N SER A 99 -7.36 -3.06 4.89
CA SER A 99 -8.66 -2.69 4.31
C SER A 99 -8.52 -2.35 2.83
N THR A 100 -9.54 -2.67 2.03
CA THR A 100 -9.42 -2.70 0.57
C THR A 100 -10.52 -1.93 -0.18
N HIS A 101 -11.33 -1.12 0.52
CA HIS A 101 -12.47 -0.42 -0.08
C HIS A 101 -12.07 0.47 -1.27
N SER A 102 -12.94 0.57 -2.28
CA SER A 102 -12.81 1.49 -3.42
C SER A 102 -13.51 2.82 -3.16
N ALA A 103 -13.21 3.86 -3.97
CA ALA A 103 -13.80 5.18 -3.82
C ALA A 103 -15.32 5.20 -4.00
N ASN A 104 -15.88 4.35 -4.88
CA ASN A 104 -17.32 4.24 -5.12
C ASN A 104 -17.96 2.97 -4.51
N GLY A 105 -17.20 2.22 -3.73
CA GLY A 105 -17.66 1.05 -3.02
C GLY A 105 -18.38 1.40 -1.71
N ARG A 106 -18.39 0.44 -0.78
CA ARG A 106 -18.80 0.71 0.60
C ARG A 106 -17.76 1.63 1.23
N ALA A 107 -18.20 2.49 2.17
CA ALA A 107 -17.30 3.29 3.00
C ALA A 107 -16.26 2.42 3.70
N GLU A 108 -15.25 3.07 4.29
CA GLU A 108 -14.17 2.45 5.06
C GLU A 108 -14.62 1.23 5.88
N TYR A 109 -13.71 0.29 6.08
CA TYR A 109 -13.95 -0.90 6.89
C TYR A 109 -14.41 -0.52 8.31
N ASP A 110 -15.51 -1.14 8.74
CA ASP A 110 -16.10 -0.93 10.07
C ASP A 110 -16.02 -2.25 10.88
N PRO A 111 -15.02 -2.39 11.76
CA PRO A 111 -14.81 -3.63 12.52
C PRO A 111 -16.03 -4.06 13.35
N ALA A 112 -16.79 -3.08 13.88
CA ALA A 112 -17.95 -3.40 14.69
C ALA A 112 -19.08 -4.02 13.87
N LYS A 113 -19.27 -3.56 12.63
CA LYS A 113 -20.28 -4.13 11.72
C LYS A 113 -19.82 -5.45 11.12
N ALA A 114 -18.55 -5.51 10.72
CA ALA A 114 -17.96 -6.71 10.11
C ALA A 114 -18.13 -7.96 11.00
N TRP A 115 -18.04 -7.80 12.32
CA TRP A 115 -18.20 -8.89 13.28
C TRP A 115 -19.58 -8.99 13.95
N ALA A 116 -20.48 -8.07 13.65
CA ALA A 116 -21.86 -8.12 14.17
C ALA A 116 -22.87 -8.74 13.19
N ASP A 117 -22.57 -8.68 11.91
CA ASP A 117 -23.47 -9.10 10.81
C ASP A 117 -22.66 -9.88 9.77
N PHE A 118 -22.98 -11.17 9.63
CA PHE A 118 -22.29 -12.08 8.73
C PHE A 118 -22.38 -11.64 7.26
N ASP A 119 -23.48 -11.00 6.87
CA ASP A 119 -23.70 -10.56 5.50
C ASP A 119 -23.11 -9.18 5.20
N TRP A 120 -22.72 -8.41 6.24
CA TRP A 120 -22.27 -7.02 6.06
C TRP A 120 -21.07 -6.90 5.10
N ILE A 121 -20.09 -7.82 5.17
CA ILE A 121 -18.88 -7.79 4.34
C ILE A 121 -19.13 -8.10 2.87
N SER A 122 -20.29 -8.68 2.53
CA SER A 122 -20.62 -9.11 1.16
C SER A 122 -21.11 -8.00 0.25
N GLU A 123 -21.29 -6.77 0.76
CA GLU A 123 -21.85 -5.65 0.00
C GLU A 123 -20.83 -4.56 -0.32
N GLY A 124 -20.82 -4.09 -1.57
CA GLY A 124 -20.04 -2.92 -2.00
C GLY A 124 -18.54 -3.11 -1.93
N ALA A 125 -18.05 -4.32 -2.15
CA ALA A 125 -16.62 -4.63 -2.21
C ALA A 125 -15.91 -3.93 -3.37
N THR A 126 -14.62 -3.77 -3.25
CA THR A 126 -13.74 -3.30 -4.32
C THR A 126 -13.67 -4.33 -5.45
N ASP A 127 -13.25 -3.90 -6.64
CA ASP A 127 -12.72 -4.81 -7.66
C ASP A 127 -11.18 -4.73 -7.73
N SER A 128 -10.55 -5.64 -8.45
CA SER A 128 -9.09 -5.71 -8.57
C SER A 128 -8.49 -4.46 -9.24
N ALA A 129 -9.25 -3.75 -10.10
CA ALA A 129 -8.76 -2.53 -10.73
C ALA A 129 -8.60 -1.39 -9.72
N ALA A 130 -9.63 -1.16 -8.90
CA ALA A 130 -9.58 -0.13 -7.86
C ALA A 130 -8.62 -0.52 -6.73
N ALA A 131 -8.60 -1.79 -6.32
CA ALA A 131 -7.69 -2.28 -5.29
C ALA A 131 -6.23 -2.25 -5.76
N GLY A 132 -5.94 -2.73 -6.97
CA GLY A 132 -4.62 -2.68 -7.58
C GLY A 132 -4.13 -1.24 -7.77
N THR A 133 -5.01 -0.33 -8.21
CA THR A 133 -4.69 1.11 -8.28
C THR A 133 -4.30 1.66 -6.91
N ALA A 134 -5.05 1.36 -5.85
CA ALA A 134 -4.72 1.81 -4.51
C ALA A 134 -3.38 1.26 -4.02
N LEU A 135 -3.11 -0.04 -4.26
CA LEU A 135 -1.85 -0.70 -3.94
C LEU A 135 -0.65 -0.12 -4.71
N ALA A 136 -0.87 0.26 -5.98
CA ALA A 136 0.19 0.74 -6.86
C ALA A 136 0.47 2.24 -6.74
N THR A 137 -0.52 3.04 -6.37
CA THR A 137 -0.45 4.52 -6.44
C THR A 137 -0.62 5.22 -5.10
N GLY A 138 -1.18 4.54 -4.09
CA GLY A 138 -1.60 5.17 -2.84
C GLY A 138 -2.90 5.99 -2.96
N VAL A 139 -3.62 5.89 -4.08
CA VAL A 139 -4.83 6.66 -4.35
C VAL A 139 -6.02 5.74 -4.58
N LYS A 140 -7.13 5.98 -3.87
CA LYS A 140 -8.40 5.28 -4.12
C LYS A 140 -9.01 5.72 -5.44
N THR A 141 -9.55 4.75 -6.18
CA THR A 141 -10.32 5.02 -7.40
C THR A 141 -11.64 4.24 -7.42
N ASN A 142 -12.44 4.48 -8.45
CA ASN A 142 -13.70 3.78 -8.66
C ASN A 142 -13.47 2.38 -9.23
N ASN A 143 -14.31 1.43 -8.88
CA ASN A 143 -14.27 0.09 -9.47
C ASN A 143 -14.22 0.16 -11.00
N GLY A 144 -13.35 -0.65 -11.60
CA GLY A 144 -13.15 -0.73 -13.05
C GLY A 144 -12.14 0.24 -13.64
N ILE A 145 -11.53 1.11 -12.85
CA ILE A 145 -10.56 2.14 -13.29
C ILE A 145 -9.15 1.79 -12.83
N LEU A 146 -8.15 2.04 -13.68
CA LEU A 146 -6.73 1.75 -13.47
C LEU A 146 -5.90 3.03 -13.49
N GLY A 147 -5.14 3.30 -12.43
CA GLY A 147 -4.15 4.38 -12.39
C GLY A 147 -4.71 5.81 -12.59
N ILE A 148 -6.03 6.00 -12.38
CA ILE A 148 -6.72 7.27 -12.55
C ILE A 148 -7.59 7.51 -11.32
N ASP A 149 -7.52 8.71 -10.73
CA ASP A 149 -8.32 9.10 -9.57
C ASP A 149 -9.82 9.26 -9.90
N PRO A 150 -10.70 9.43 -8.91
CA PRO A 150 -12.13 9.64 -9.16
C PRO A 150 -12.46 10.91 -9.95
N GLU A 151 -11.56 11.90 -9.97
CA GLU A 151 -11.66 13.16 -10.70
C GLU A 151 -11.20 13.03 -12.16
N GLY A 152 -10.62 11.91 -12.55
CA GLY A 152 -10.14 11.62 -13.91
C GLY A 152 -8.69 12.01 -14.17
N ASN A 153 -7.89 12.27 -13.14
CA ASN A 153 -6.47 12.54 -13.28
C ASN A 153 -5.66 11.23 -13.23
N VAL A 154 -4.64 11.14 -14.06
CA VAL A 154 -3.65 10.07 -14.00
C VAL A 154 -2.84 10.21 -12.71
N VAL A 155 -2.68 9.11 -11.97
CA VAL A 155 -1.92 9.06 -10.73
C VAL A 155 -0.71 8.14 -10.88
N LYS A 156 0.46 8.63 -10.49
CA LYS A 156 1.72 7.90 -10.63
C LYS A 156 1.72 6.62 -9.82
N ASN A 157 2.22 5.53 -10.40
CA ASN A 157 2.41 4.27 -9.70
C ASN A 157 3.87 4.05 -9.26
N VAL A 158 4.08 3.05 -8.41
CA VAL A 158 5.40 2.72 -7.84
C VAL A 158 6.40 2.27 -8.91
N ALA A 159 5.96 1.57 -9.98
CA ALA A 159 6.85 1.16 -11.06
C ALA A 159 7.37 2.37 -11.86
N GLU A 160 6.51 3.36 -12.11
CA GLU A 160 6.94 4.62 -12.73
C GLU A 160 7.95 5.37 -11.85
N ARG A 161 7.74 5.36 -10.51
CA ARG A 161 8.72 5.95 -9.60
C ARG A 161 10.03 5.19 -9.58
N ALA A 162 9.99 3.86 -9.63
CA ALA A 162 11.19 3.03 -9.72
C ALA A 162 11.99 3.36 -10.98
N ALA A 163 11.32 3.43 -12.15
CA ALA A 163 11.94 3.81 -13.40
C ALA A 163 12.53 5.23 -13.41
N GLU A 164 11.90 6.20 -12.72
CA GLU A 164 12.47 7.55 -12.53
C GLU A 164 13.78 7.55 -11.70
N LEU A 165 14.00 6.48 -10.95
CA LEU A 165 15.22 6.28 -10.15
C LEU A 165 16.21 5.34 -10.85
N ASP A 166 16.04 5.17 -12.17
CA ASP A 166 16.83 4.26 -12.99
C ASP A 166 16.85 2.81 -12.47
N LYS A 167 15.76 2.34 -11.80
CA LYS A 167 15.60 0.97 -11.33
C LYS A 167 14.86 0.11 -12.35
N ALA A 168 15.25 -1.15 -12.47
CA ALA A 168 14.53 -2.10 -13.29
C ALA A 168 13.13 -2.40 -12.72
N THR A 169 12.14 -2.62 -13.62
CA THR A 169 10.74 -2.78 -13.22
C THR A 169 10.08 -3.97 -13.89
N GLY A 170 9.21 -4.69 -13.14
CA GLY A 170 8.55 -5.86 -13.71
C GLY A 170 7.23 -6.24 -13.06
N VAL A 171 6.42 -6.95 -13.85
CA VAL A 171 5.18 -7.58 -13.41
C VAL A 171 5.14 -9.04 -13.90
N VAL A 172 4.72 -9.94 -13.01
CA VAL A 172 4.56 -11.37 -13.28
C VAL A 172 3.22 -11.82 -12.72
N THR A 173 2.43 -12.56 -13.50
CA THR A 173 1.11 -13.03 -13.06
C THR A 173 0.80 -14.45 -13.53
N SER A 174 -0.10 -15.14 -12.84
CA SER A 174 -0.63 -16.45 -13.23
C SER A 174 -1.86 -16.36 -14.14
N VAL A 175 -2.39 -15.15 -14.38
CA VAL A 175 -3.50 -14.88 -15.31
C VAL A 175 -2.99 -14.11 -16.54
N GLN A 176 -3.88 -13.62 -17.42
CA GLN A 176 -3.43 -12.83 -18.56
C GLN A 176 -2.72 -11.55 -18.12
N PHE A 177 -1.60 -11.25 -18.76
CA PHE A 177 -0.69 -10.17 -18.36
C PHE A 177 -1.33 -8.78 -18.32
N SER A 178 -2.40 -8.53 -19.09
CA SER A 178 -3.17 -7.28 -19.12
C SER A 178 -4.39 -7.28 -18.16
N HIS A 179 -4.49 -8.26 -17.23
CA HIS A 179 -5.49 -8.23 -16.16
C HIS A 179 -5.30 -7.01 -15.25
N ALA A 180 -6.35 -6.64 -14.53
CA ALA A 180 -6.40 -5.39 -13.78
C ALA A 180 -5.26 -5.23 -12.76
N THR A 181 -4.90 -6.27 -12.03
CA THR A 181 -3.88 -6.21 -10.99
C THR A 181 -2.49 -5.91 -11.55
N PRO A 182 -1.92 -6.69 -12.52
CA PRO A 182 -0.65 -6.33 -13.13
C PRO A 182 -0.73 -5.01 -13.91
N ALA A 183 -1.86 -4.72 -14.57
CA ALA A 183 -2.06 -3.48 -15.32
C ALA A 183 -1.99 -2.22 -14.42
N SER A 184 -2.38 -2.31 -13.15
CA SER A 184 -2.30 -1.17 -12.21
C SER A 184 -0.87 -0.65 -12.00
N TRP A 185 0.14 -1.46 -12.31
CA TRP A 185 1.56 -1.12 -12.17
C TRP A 185 2.21 -0.70 -13.49
N GLY A 186 1.49 -0.78 -14.61
CA GLY A 186 2.03 -0.49 -15.93
C GLY A 186 1.12 0.28 -16.88
N ALA A 187 -0.09 0.67 -16.45
CA ALA A 187 -1.08 1.35 -17.29
C ALA A 187 -1.97 2.31 -16.51
N HIS A 188 -2.56 3.27 -17.23
CA HIS A 188 -3.53 4.24 -16.73
C HIS A 188 -4.74 4.25 -17.66
N ASN A 189 -5.78 3.49 -17.32
CA ASN A 189 -6.91 3.31 -18.22
C ASN A 189 -8.25 3.49 -17.50
N ALA A 190 -9.17 4.22 -18.10
CA ALA A 190 -10.51 4.46 -17.56
C ALA A 190 -11.38 3.19 -17.52
N SER A 191 -10.92 2.08 -18.08
CA SER A 191 -11.64 0.82 -18.11
C SER A 191 -10.70 -0.38 -18.08
N ARG A 192 -10.77 -1.21 -17.04
CA ARG A 192 -10.07 -2.50 -16.97
C ARG A 192 -10.39 -3.46 -18.12
N ASN A 193 -11.45 -3.20 -18.86
CA ASN A 193 -11.89 -4.03 -19.98
C ASN A 193 -11.32 -3.58 -21.34
N ASP A 194 -10.59 -2.48 -21.38
CA ASP A 194 -9.84 -2.04 -22.57
C ASP A 194 -8.48 -2.75 -22.64
N LEU A 195 -8.52 -4.08 -22.77
CA LEU A 195 -7.34 -4.93 -22.67
C LEU A 195 -6.28 -4.61 -23.75
N HIS A 196 -6.70 -4.15 -24.93
CA HIS A 196 -5.78 -3.72 -25.98
C HIS A 196 -5.09 -2.40 -25.65
N GLY A 197 -5.84 -1.39 -25.15
CA GLY A 197 -5.26 -0.14 -24.68
C GLY A 197 -4.29 -0.37 -23.54
N ILE A 198 -4.69 -1.19 -22.55
CA ILE A 198 -3.84 -1.57 -21.42
C ILE A 198 -2.55 -2.26 -21.87
N SER A 199 -2.65 -3.24 -22.78
CA SER A 199 -1.46 -3.94 -23.28
C SER A 199 -0.51 -3.03 -24.04
N ASP A 200 -1.05 -2.10 -24.85
CA ASP A 200 -0.24 -1.10 -25.58
C ASP A 200 0.47 -0.14 -24.59
N GLU A 201 -0.19 0.27 -23.51
CA GLU A 201 0.41 1.09 -22.46
C GLU A 201 1.51 0.32 -21.70
N MET A 202 1.28 -0.92 -21.27
CA MET A 202 2.29 -1.74 -20.59
C MET A 202 3.52 -2.01 -21.45
N ILE A 203 3.34 -2.31 -22.76
CA ILE A 203 4.44 -2.58 -23.71
C ILE A 203 5.26 -1.32 -24.00
N SER A 204 4.64 -0.14 -23.98
CA SER A 204 5.31 1.14 -24.23
C SER A 204 5.71 1.89 -22.97
N GLY A 205 5.34 1.40 -21.82
CA GLY A 205 5.59 1.98 -20.51
C GLY A 205 6.97 1.65 -19.94
N PRO A 206 7.16 1.82 -18.63
CA PRO A 206 8.47 1.70 -17.99
C PRO A 206 8.88 0.26 -17.63
N LEU A 207 8.05 -0.75 -17.93
CA LEU A 207 8.30 -2.12 -17.50
C LEU A 207 9.41 -2.79 -18.34
N ASP A 208 10.37 -3.44 -17.69
CA ASP A 208 11.42 -4.25 -18.29
C ASP A 208 11.03 -5.73 -18.38
N VAL A 209 10.16 -6.18 -17.48
CA VAL A 209 9.63 -7.54 -17.46
C VAL A 209 8.11 -7.51 -17.41
N ILE A 210 7.48 -8.19 -18.36
CA ILE A 210 6.04 -8.46 -18.38
C ILE A 210 5.85 -9.95 -18.62
N MET A 211 5.31 -10.69 -17.64
CA MET A 211 5.10 -12.13 -17.78
C MET A 211 3.69 -12.54 -17.33
N GLY A 212 3.05 -13.43 -18.08
CA GLY A 212 1.74 -13.96 -17.73
C GLY A 212 1.19 -14.95 -18.76
N ALA A 213 -0.08 -15.30 -18.63
CA ALA A 213 -0.90 -15.91 -19.66
C ALA A 213 -1.38 -14.86 -20.67
N GLY A 214 -2.22 -15.24 -21.62
CA GLY A 214 -2.78 -14.33 -22.64
C GLY A 214 -2.32 -14.64 -24.05
N HIS A 215 -1.83 -15.85 -24.30
CA HIS A 215 -1.24 -16.23 -25.58
C HIS A 215 -2.31 -16.35 -26.69
N PRO A 216 -2.16 -15.63 -27.82
CA PRO A 216 -3.20 -15.61 -28.86
C PRO A 216 -3.37 -16.92 -29.63
N TYR A 217 -2.40 -17.82 -29.60
CA TYR A 217 -2.38 -19.07 -30.38
C TYR A 217 -2.44 -20.34 -29.54
N PHE A 218 -2.82 -20.24 -28.25
CA PHE A 218 -3.07 -21.40 -27.40
C PHE A 218 -4.42 -21.26 -26.69
N ASP A 219 -5.05 -22.40 -26.39
CA ASP A 219 -6.24 -22.46 -25.54
C ASP A 219 -5.87 -22.64 -24.05
N ASP A 220 -6.88 -22.78 -23.19
CA ASP A 220 -6.66 -22.94 -21.75
C ASP A 220 -6.16 -24.35 -21.35
N ASP A 221 -6.12 -25.30 -22.29
CA ASP A 221 -5.54 -26.62 -22.13
C ASP A 221 -4.12 -26.73 -22.71
N ASN A 222 -3.43 -25.60 -22.91
CA ASN A 222 -2.10 -25.57 -23.51
C ASN A 222 -2.04 -26.22 -24.91
N GLN A 223 -3.19 -26.19 -25.66
CA GLN A 223 -3.21 -26.74 -27.01
C GLN A 223 -3.15 -25.60 -28.04
N PRO A 224 -2.31 -25.74 -29.09
CA PRO A 224 -2.22 -24.73 -30.12
C PRO A 224 -3.52 -24.62 -30.92
N ILE A 225 -3.94 -23.39 -31.24
CA ILE A 225 -5.10 -23.09 -32.07
C ILE A 225 -4.67 -22.49 -33.42
N GLU A 226 -5.37 -22.87 -34.52
CA GLU A 226 -4.97 -22.40 -35.87
C GLU A 226 -5.30 -20.92 -36.12
N ALA A 227 -6.42 -20.43 -35.56
CA ALA A 227 -6.85 -19.03 -35.69
C ALA A 227 -6.51 -18.27 -34.41
N GLY A 228 -5.66 -17.26 -34.50
CA GLY A 228 -5.32 -16.44 -33.34
C GLY A 228 -6.54 -15.79 -32.70
N ARG A 229 -6.56 -15.75 -31.37
CA ARG A 229 -7.51 -15.00 -30.54
C ARG A 229 -6.75 -13.89 -29.85
N PHE A 230 -6.97 -12.66 -30.30
CA PHE A 230 -6.29 -11.47 -29.78
C PHE A 230 -7.17 -10.79 -28.71
N ASP A 231 -7.56 -11.56 -27.70
CA ASP A 231 -8.47 -11.07 -26.64
C ASP A 231 -7.74 -10.12 -25.69
N TYR A 232 -6.45 -10.32 -25.44
CA TYR A 232 -5.66 -9.64 -24.40
C TYR A 232 -4.64 -8.64 -24.93
N LEU A 233 -4.29 -8.71 -26.21
CA LEU A 233 -3.46 -7.75 -26.94
C LEU A 233 -3.92 -7.71 -28.40
N SER A 234 -3.69 -6.59 -29.08
CA SER A 234 -4.05 -6.47 -30.50
C SER A 234 -3.16 -7.34 -31.39
N GLU A 235 -3.67 -7.78 -32.55
CA GLU A 235 -2.86 -8.49 -33.57
C GLU A 235 -1.61 -7.68 -33.94
N GLY A 236 -1.75 -6.34 -34.06
CA GLY A 236 -0.64 -5.46 -34.38
C GLY A 236 0.42 -5.34 -33.28
N ALA A 237 0.04 -5.48 -31.99
CA ALA A 237 0.98 -5.54 -30.87
C ALA A 237 1.72 -6.89 -30.87
N TRP A 238 0.98 -7.98 -31.10
CA TRP A 238 1.56 -9.32 -31.25
C TRP A 238 2.57 -9.39 -32.37
N ASP A 239 2.24 -8.86 -33.57
CA ASP A 239 3.16 -8.84 -34.74
C ASP A 239 4.45 -8.11 -34.39
N LYS A 240 4.39 -6.97 -33.69
CA LYS A 240 5.58 -6.24 -33.27
C LYS A 240 6.43 -7.01 -32.26
N LEU A 241 5.82 -7.68 -31.29
CA LEU A 241 6.53 -8.50 -30.30
C LEU A 241 7.21 -9.69 -30.97
N SER A 242 6.47 -10.46 -31.78
CA SER A 242 6.95 -11.68 -32.45
C SER A 242 7.99 -11.39 -33.53
N ASP A 243 7.92 -10.25 -34.21
CA ASP A 243 8.88 -9.78 -35.21
C ASP A 243 10.12 -9.10 -34.57
N GLY A 244 10.19 -8.98 -33.23
CA GLY A 244 11.29 -8.31 -32.52
C GLY A 244 11.37 -6.81 -32.82
N GLN A 245 10.21 -6.15 -33.01
CA GLN A 245 10.09 -4.71 -33.23
C GLN A 245 9.85 -3.90 -31.95
N THR A 246 9.87 -4.56 -30.79
CA THR A 246 9.84 -3.98 -29.48
C THR A 246 11.20 -4.18 -28.77
N PRO A 247 11.51 -3.49 -27.70
CA PRO A 247 12.75 -3.74 -26.95
C PRO A 247 12.75 -5.11 -26.24
N PHE A 248 11.59 -5.74 -26.09
CA PHE A 248 11.45 -7.01 -25.38
C PHE A 248 11.95 -8.22 -26.18
N THR A 249 12.62 -9.13 -25.49
CA THR A 249 12.81 -10.50 -25.97
C THR A 249 11.55 -11.30 -25.62
N LEU A 250 10.83 -11.80 -26.62
CA LEU A 250 9.66 -12.66 -26.42
C LEU A 250 10.11 -14.07 -26.06
N ILE A 251 9.58 -14.61 -24.96
CA ILE A 251 9.69 -16.02 -24.59
C ILE A 251 8.30 -16.62 -24.38
N GLU A 252 8.10 -17.86 -24.83
CA GLU A 252 6.77 -18.50 -24.85
C GLU A 252 6.79 -19.93 -24.29
N GLY A 253 7.80 -20.71 -24.67
CA GLY A 253 7.92 -22.11 -24.26
C GLY A 253 8.40 -22.29 -22.82
N LYS A 254 7.90 -23.33 -22.16
CA LYS A 254 8.29 -23.69 -20.78
C LYS A 254 9.81 -23.78 -20.62
N ASP A 255 10.49 -24.38 -21.59
CA ASP A 255 11.94 -24.53 -21.62
C ASP A 255 12.69 -23.19 -21.65
N GLN A 256 12.10 -22.16 -22.28
CA GLN A 256 12.66 -20.81 -22.32
C GLN A 256 12.53 -20.12 -20.94
N PHE A 257 11.38 -20.27 -20.27
CA PHE A 257 11.20 -19.79 -18.89
C PHE A 257 12.14 -20.51 -17.90
N GLU A 258 12.28 -21.85 -18.03
CA GLU A 258 13.19 -22.63 -17.20
C GLU A 258 14.65 -22.23 -17.43
N ALA A 259 15.08 -21.99 -18.67
CA ALA A 259 16.41 -21.50 -18.99
C ALA A 259 16.65 -20.09 -18.40
N LEU A 260 15.67 -19.19 -18.51
CA LEU A 260 15.75 -17.86 -17.92
C LEU A 260 15.83 -17.93 -16.39
N ALA A 261 15.04 -18.78 -15.75
CA ALA A 261 15.09 -19.00 -14.32
C ALA A 261 16.43 -19.64 -13.86
N ALA A 262 17.08 -20.41 -14.73
CA ALA A 262 18.43 -20.94 -14.47
C ALA A 262 19.55 -19.90 -14.71
N GLY A 263 19.23 -18.67 -15.09
CA GLY A 263 20.22 -17.64 -15.43
C GLY A 263 20.88 -17.83 -16.79
N GLU A 264 20.27 -18.61 -17.69
CA GLU A 264 20.79 -18.84 -19.03
C GLU A 264 20.22 -17.81 -20.01
N HIS A 265 21.10 -17.12 -20.75
CA HIS A 265 20.71 -16.13 -21.79
C HIS A 265 19.75 -15.03 -21.29
N VAL A 266 20.09 -14.40 -20.17
CA VAL A 266 19.29 -13.33 -19.57
C VAL A 266 19.34 -12.05 -20.42
N PRO A 267 18.24 -11.63 -21.07
CA PRO A 267 18.19 -10.39 -21.85
C PRO A 267 17.97 -9.17 -20.95
N GLU A 268 18.06 -7.96 -21.53
CA GLU A 268 17.79 -6.71 -20.81
C GLU A 268 16.29 -6.52 -20.51
N GLN A 269 15.40 -6.91 -21.45
CA GLN A 269 13.95 -6.83 -21.28
C GLN A 269 13.27 -8.09 -21.80
N VAL A 270 12.25 -8.58 -21.07
CA VAL A 270 11.53 -9.83 -21.41
C VAL A 270 10.03 -9.61 -21.44
N PHE A 271 9.40 -10.07 -22.52
CA PHE A 271 7.98 -10.33 -22.57
C PHE A 271 7.76 -11.85 -22.55
N GLY A 272 7.31 -12.37 -21.41
CA GLY A 272 7.09 -13.81 -21.22
C GLY A 272 5.61 -14.14 -21.35
N LEU A 273 5.22 -14.82 -22.43
CA LEU A 273 3.82 -15.18 -22.68
C LEU A 273 3.66 -16.70 -22.65
N ALA A 274 3.21 -17.23 -21.51
CA ALA A 274 3.02 -18.66 -21.36
C ALA A 274 2.00 -19.20 -22.39
N GLN A 275 2.22 -20.39 -22.91
CA GLN A 275 1.41 -21.00 -23.99
C GLN A 275 0.04 -21.46 -23.49
N VAL A 276 -0.76 -20.53 -22.92
CA VAL A 276 -2.14 -20.69 -22.47
C VAL A 276 -2.94 -19.42 -22.71
N ALA A 277 -4.26 -19.54 -22.85
CA ALA A 277 -5.13 -18.41 -23.16
C ALA A 277 -5.32 -17.47 -21.97
N SER A 278 -5.89 -17.91 -20.85
CA SER A 278 -6.34 -17.00 -19.80
C SER A 278 -5.62 -17.17 -18.46
N THR A 279 -5.29 -18.39 -18.06
CA THR A 279 -4.60 -18.68 -16.79
C THR A 279 -3.56 -19.78 -16.99
N LEU A 280 -2.55 -19.84 -16.13
CA LEU A 280 -1.55 -20.92 -16.19
C LEU A 280 -2.21 -22.30 -15.96
N GLN A 281 -3.13 -22.39 -14.97
CA GLN A 281 -3.70 -23.67 -14.57
C GLN A 281 -5.21 -23.64 -14.32
N GLN A 282 -5.79 -22.55 -13.80
CA GLN A 282 -7.16 -22.54 -13.31
C GLN A 282 -8.18 -22.89 -14.38
N ALA A 283 -8.08 -22.31 -15.58
CA ALA A 283 -9.06 -22.49 -16.67
C ALA A 283 -8.93 -23.81 -17.45
N ARG A 284 -7.91 -24.66 -17.15
CA ARG A 284 -7.72 -25.94 -17.80
C ARG A 284 -8.94 -26.85 -17.64
N SER A 285 -9.19 -27.70 -18.60
CA SER A 285 -10.29 -28.68 -18.56
C SER A 285 -10.09 -29.73 -17.44
N GLY A 286 -11.14 -30.52 -17.19
CA GLY A 286 -11.17 -31.58 -16.18
C GLY A 286 -11.95 -31.18 -14.93
N GLU A 287 -12.76 -32.13 -14.44
CA GLU A 287 -13.55 -31.97 -13.22
C GLU A 287 -12.63 -31.95 -12.00
N SER A 288 -12.69 -30.91 -11.22
CA SER A 288 -11.91 -30.75 -9.99
C SER A 288 -12.74 -30.94 -8.72
N GLU A 289 -14.07 -30.85 -8.80
CA GLU A 289 -14.95 -30.98 -7.64
C GLU A 289 -14.80 -32.37 -6.99
N GLY A 290 -14.43 -32.38 -5.71
CA GLY A 290 -14.22 -33.60 -4.94
C GLY A 290 -12.94 -34.39 -5.26
N GLN A 291 -12.12 -33.91 -6.20
CA GLN A 291 -10.75 -34.42 -6.40
C GLN A 291 -9.80 -33.77 -5.39
N LEU A 292 -8.67 -34.42 -5.12
CA LEU A 292 -7.60 -33.75 -4.35
C LEU A 292 -6.82 -32.79 -5.25
N PRO A 293 -6.29 -31.70 -4.68
CA PRO A 293 -5.37 -30.83 -5.38
C PRO A 293 -4.25 -31.60 -6.10
N PHE A 294 -3.94 -31.20 -7.33
CA PHE A 294 -2.92 -31.79 -8.20
C PHE A 294 -3.24 -33.18 -8.77
N GLU A 295 -4.44 -33.71 -8.58
CA GLU A 295 -4.87 -34.98 -9.22
C GLU A 295 -5.37 -34.80 -10.67
N VAL A 296 -5.90 -33.62 -11.00
CA VAL A 296 -6.28 -33.27 -12.37
C VAL A 296 -5.00 -32.88 -13.14
N GLU A 297 -4.83 -33.47 -14.36
CA GLU A 297 -3.67 -33.20 -15.21
C GLU A 297 -3.46 -31.70 -15.41
N ARG A 298 -2.23 -31.24 -15.21
CA ARG A 298 -1.86 -29.82 -15.30
C ARG A 298 -1.33 -29.49 -16.69
N ASN A 299 -1.52 -28.23 -17.08
CA ASN A 299 -0.87 -27.66 -18.28
C ASN A 299 0.66 -27.76 -18.15
N ASP A 300 1.34 -28.09 -19.24
CA ASP A 300 2.79 -28.17 -19.29
C ASP A 300 3.40 -26.79 -19.62
N VAL A 301 3.20 -25.84 -18.69
CA VAL A 301 3.72 -24.48 -18.76
C VAL A 301 4.60 -24.19 -17.54
N ALA A 302 5.35 -23.09 -17.60
CA ALA A 302 6.12 -22.63 -16.44
C ALA A 302 5.21 -22.30 -15.26
N SER A 303 5.65 -22.62 -14.05
CA SER A 303 4.96 -22.22 -12.81
C SER A 303 5.18 -20.73 -12.53
N LEU A 304 4.33 -20.13 -11.69
CA LEU A 304 4.52 -18.77 -11.22
C LEU A 304 5.90 -18.57 -10.57
N ALA A 305 6.35 -19.54 -9.77
CA ALA A 305 7.67 -19.54 -9.15
C ALA A 305 8.82 -19.50 -10.20
N THR A 306 8.71 -20.29 -11.27
CA THR A 306 9.71 -20.31 -12.36
C THR A 306 9.73 -18.94 -13.08
N MET A 307 8.55 -18.38 -13.37
CA MET A 307 8.44 -17.06 -14.00
C MET A 307 9.01 -15.97 -13.10
N THR A 308 8.73 -16.02 -11.81
CA THR A 308 9.26 -15.09 -10.79
C THR A 308 10.78 -15.14 -10.73
N GLN A 309 11.39 -16.34 -10.69
CA GLN A 309 12.85 -16.47 -10.70
C GLN A 309 13.45 -15.90 -12.00
N GLY A 310 12.81 -16.17 -13.14
CA GLY A 310 13.24 -15.60 -14.42
C GLY A 310 13.17 -14.08 -14.44
N ALA A 311 12.11 -13.50 -13.87
CA ALA A 311 11.96 -12.04 -13.74
C ALA A 311 13.06 -11.45 -12.83
N LEU A 312 13.33 -12.05 -11.69
CA LEU A 312 14.39 -11.63 -10.77
C LEU A 312 15.76 -11.65 -11.48
N ASN A 313 16.09 -12.70 -12.23
CA ASN A 313 17.35 -12.80 -12.97
C ASN A 313 17.51 -11.70 -14.04
N VAL A 314 16.40 -11.20 -14.60
CA VAL A 314 16.44 -10.05 -15.54
C VAL A 314 16.67 -8.76 -14.76
N LEU A 315 15.86 -8.51 -13.73
CA LEU A 315 15.83 -7.24 -13.02
C LEU A 315 17.06 -7.01 -12.12
N GLU A 316 17.68 -8.06 -11.58
CA GLU A 316 18.88 -7.95 -10.74
C GLU A 316 20.13 -7.48 -11.49
N GLN A 317 20.09 -7.45 -12.85
CA GLN A 317 21.18 -6.90 -13.64
C GLN A 317 21.34 -5.39 -13.44
N ASP A 318 20.31 -4.73 -12.92
CA ASP A 318 20.34 -3.30 -12.64
C ASP A 318 20.98 -3.01 -11.27
N GLU A 319 22.08 -2.25 -11.30
CA GLU A 319 22.83 -1.91 -10.08
C GLU A 319 22.08 -0.90 -9.18
N ASP A 320 21.11 -0.16 -9.71
CA ASP A 320 20.30 0.81 -8.97
C ASP A 320 19.16 0.14 -8.20
N GLY A 321 18.86 -1.13 -8.49
CA GLY A 321 17.88 -1.97 -7.82
C GLY A 321 16.63 -2.23 -8.66
N LEU A 322 15.59 -2.77 -8.03
CA LEU A 322 14.41 -3.21 -8.76
C LEU A 322 13.09 -2.93 -8.05
N PHE A 323 12.03 -2.87 -8.86
CA PHE A 323 10.65 -3.07 -8.45
C PHE A 323 10.08 -4.31 -9.15
N LEU A 324 9.44 -5.20 -8.40
CA LEU A 324 8.75 -6.36 -8.95
C LEU A 324 7.39 -6.55 -8.29
N MET A 325 6.34 -6.68 -9.10
CA MET A 325 5.05 -7.19 -8.65
C MET A 325 4.87 -8.62 -9.15
N VAL A 326 4.43 -9.53 -8.25
CA VAL A 326 4.11 -10.92 -8.57
C VAL A 326 2.69 -11.22 -8.13
N GLU A 327 1.89 -11.81 -9.02
CA GLU A 327 0.49 -12.06 -8.75
C GLU A 327 0.10 -13.53 -8.91
N GLY A 328 -0.56 -14.05 -7.87
CA GLY A 328 -1.36 -15.29 -7.94
C GLY A 328 -2.79 -14.95 -8.32
N GLY A 329 -3.03 -14.56 -9.59
CA GLY A 329 -4.30 -13.96 -10.03
C GLY A 329 -5.48 -14.93 -10.08
N ALA A 330 -5.23 -16.22 -10.25
CA ALA A 330 -6.28 -17.20 -10.40
C ALA A 330 -6.87 -17.72 -9.06
N ILE A 331 -6.33 -17.29 -7.92
CA ILE A 331 -6.94 -17.55 -6.60
C ILE A 331 -8.33 -16.92 -6.56
N ASP A 332 -8.48 -15.68 -7.05
CA ASP A 332 -9.75 -14.98 -7.19
C ASP A 332 -10.76 -15.76 -8.07
N TRP A 333 -10.32 -16.21 -9.25
CA TRP A 333 -11.20 -16.89 -10.19
C TRP A 333 -11.74 -18.20 -9.61
N THR A 334 -10.93 -18.92 -8.85
CA THR A 334 -11.36 -20.12 -8.13
C THR A 334 -12.30 -19.78 -6.96
N GLY A 335 -12.10 -18.63 -6.30
CA GLY A 335 -13.02 -18.09 -5.29
C GLY A 335 -14.40 -17.76 -5.88
N HIS A 336 -14.43 -17.08 -7.03
CA HIS A 336 -15.68 -16.81 -7.78
C HIS A 336 -16.43 -18.09 -8.18
N ALA A 337 -15.67 -19.11 -8.59
CA ALA A 337 -16.23 -20.42 -8.97
C ALA A 337 -16.57 -21.31 -7.77
N ASN A 338 -16.12 -20.95 -6.55
CA ASN A 338 -16.21 -21.77 -5.34
C ASN A 338 -15.52 -23.13 -5.48
N GLU A 339 -14.37 -23.16 -6.14
CA GLU A 339 -13.62 -24.38 -6.47
C GLU A 339 -12.46 -24.61 -5.48
N THR A 340 -12.74 -25.23 -4.36
CA THR A 340 -11.76 -25.48 -3.27
C THR A 340 -10.49 -26.18 -3.76
N THR A 341 -10.61 -27.21 -4.60
CA THR A 341 -9.45 -27.96 -5.11
C THR A 341 -8.48 -27.07 -5.87
N ARG A 342 -8.99 -26.32 -6.86
CA ARG A 342 -8.15 -25.41 -7.66
C ARG A 342 -7.69 -24.20 -6.88
N ASN A 343 -8.52 -23.72 -5.95
CA ASN A 343 -8.12 -22.62 -5.06
C ASN A 343 -6.87 -22.99 -4.23
N ILE A 344 -6.83 -24.21 -3.70
CA ILE A 344 -5.64 -24.70 -2.99
C ILE A 344 -4.44 -24.83 -3.95
N GLU A 345 -4.65 -25.30 -5.20
CA GLU A 345 -3.56 -25.40 -6.18
C GLU A 345 -2.96 -24.02 -6.51
N GLU A 346 -3.80 -23.02 -6.80
CA GLU A 346 -3.36 -21.67 -7.12
C GLU A 346 -2.69 -20.96 -5.93
N THR A 347 -3.25 -21.15 -4.72
CA THR A 347 -2.64 -20.60 -3.50
C THR A 347 -1.29 -21.25 -3.19
N VAL A 348 -1.13 -22.56 -3.42
CA VAL A 348 0.16 -23.25 -3.27
C VAL A 348 1.18 -22.76 -4.30
N ASP A 349 0.77 -22.54 -5.56
CA ASP A 349 1.67 -22.01 -6.61
C ASP A 349 2.15 -20.58 -6.25
N PHE A 350 1.25 -19.75 -5.73
CA PHE A 350 1.59 -18.43 -5.18
C PHE A 350 2.56 -18.52 -3.99
N ASN A 351 2.29 -19.41 -3.02
CA ASN A 351 3.19 -19.60 -1.86
C ASN A 351 4.61 -19.96 -2.31
N ARG A 352 4.74 -20.77 -3.38
CA ARG A 352 6.05 -21.12 -3.94
C ARG A 352 6.74 -19.95 -4.64
N ALA A 353 5.99 -19.04 -5.26
CA ALA A 353 6.56 -17.81 -5.78
C ALA A 353 7.07 -16.91 -4.64
N VAL A 354 6.38 -16.86 -3.50
CA VAL A 354 6.88 -16.16 -2.31
C VAL A 354 8.16 -16.81 -1.78
N GLU A 355 8.22 -18.15 -1.69
CA GLU A 355 9.45 -18.87 -1.31
C GLU A 355 10.61 -18.50 -2.25
N THR A 356 10.37 -18.47 -3.56
CA THR A 356 11.38 -18.08 -4.57
C THR A 356 11.93 -16.68 -4.32
N VAL A 357 11.07 -15.71 -4.02
CA VAL A 357 11.50 -14.34 -3.69
C VAL A 357 12.33 -14.30 -2.41
N VAL A 358 11.91 -15.04 -1.37
CA VAL A 358 12.66 -15.11 -0.10
C VAL A 358 14.03 -15.72 -0.33
N ASP A 359 14.11 -16.83 -1.07
CA ASP A 359 15.38 -17.49 -1.41
C ASP A 359 16.30 -16.55 -2.21
N TRP A 360 15.77 -15.79 -3.16
CA TRP A 360 16.51 -14.77 -3.90
C TRP A 360 17.05 -13.67 -2.97
N VAL A 361 16.22 -13.14 -2.06
CA VAL A 361 16.67 -12.12 -1.11
C VAL A 361 17.82 -12.65 -0.24
N GLU A 362 17.78 -13.92 0.16
CA GLU A 362 18.78 -14.52 1.05
C GLU A 362 20.06 -14.95 0.32
N THR A 363 20.02 -15.12 -1.01
CA THR A 363 21.19 -15.57 -1.80
C THR A 363 21.82 -14.48 -2.66
N GLU A 364 21.04 -13.62 -3.28
CA GLU A 364 21.50 -12.62 -4.26
C GLU A 364 21.36 -11.18 -3.74
N SER A 365 20.59 -10.93 -2.66
CA SER A 365 20.37 -9.62 -2.08
C SER A 365 20.53 -9.65 -0.54
N SER A 366 19.78 -8.82 0.16
CA SER A 366 19.72 -8.86 1.64
C SER A 366 18.42 -8.22 2.15
N TRP A 367 18.03 -8.56 3.38
CA TRP A 367 16.92 -7.91 4.08
C TRP A 367 17.21 -6.45 4.48
N ASP A 368 18.47 -6.01 4.44
CA ASP A 368 18.86 -4.63 4.73
C ASP A 368 18.61 -3.68 3.54
N GLU A 369 18.42 -4.23 2.34
CA GLU A 369 18.22 -3.46 1.11
C GLU A 369 16.97 -3.85 0.31
N THR A 370 16.25 -4.90 0.72
CA THR A 370 15.05 -5.37 0.02
C THR A 370 13.84 -5.33 0.95
N LEU A 371 12.77 -4.72 0.47
CA LEU A 371 11.44 -4.78 1.08
C LEU A 371 10.60 -5.83 0.35
N VAL A 372 10.07 -6.80 1.06
CA VAL A 372 9.11 -7.78 0.54
C VAL A 372 7.78 -7.61 1.26
N ILE A 373 6.71 -7.45 0.49
CA ILE A 373 5.33 -7.34 0.96
C ILE A 373 4.52 -8.48 0.34
N VAL A 374 3.81 -9.25 1.16
CA VAL A 374 2.89 -10.32 0.73
C VAL A 374 1.50 -9.97 1.22
N THR A 375 0.54 -9.84 0.32
CA THR A 375 -0.83 -9.44 0.65
C THR A 375 -1.83 -9.96 -0.38
N ALA A 376 -3.06 -9.45 -0.33
CA ALA A 376 -4.10 -9.63 -1.34
C ALA A 376 -4.68 -8.25 -1.69
N ASP A 377 -5.36 -8.15 -2.81
CA ASP A 377 -6.09 -6.94 -3.21
C ASP A 377 -7.51 -6.87 -2.60
N HIS A 378 -8.16 -8.00 -2.40
CA HIS A 378 -9.43 -8.22 -1.67
C HIS A 378 -9.56 -9.69 -1.29
N GLU A 379 -10.67 -10.07 -0.65
CA GLU A 379 -11.08 -11.48 -0.49
C GLU A 379 -12.20 -11.82 -1.47
N THR A 380 -12.20 -13.07 -1.98
CA THR A 380 -13.20 -13.57 -2.91
C THR A 380 -13.79 -14.90 -2.46
N GLY A 381 -15.12 -15.01 -2.54
CA GLY A 381 -15.85 -16.24 -2.30
C GLY A 381 -16.38 -16.39 -0.88
N TYR A 382 -15.96 -15.57 0.06
CA TYR A 382 -16.32 -15.67 1.47
C TYR A 382 -16.11 -17.09 1.99
N LEU A 383 -14.87 -17.57 1.86
CA LEU A 383 -14.48 -18.90 2.34
C LEU A 383 -14.43 -18.92 3.86
N ASP A 384 -15.20 -19.83 4.50
CA ASP A 384 -15.19 -19.96 5.97
C ASP A 384 -15.55 -21.42 6.36
N GLY A 385 -15.56 -21.73 7.65
CA GLY A 385 -15.92 -23.06 8.12
C GLY A 385 -17.34 -23.46 7.73
N SER A 386 -17.57 -24.74 7.50
CA SER A 386 -18.83 -25.28 6.93
C SER A 386 -20.07 -25.03 7.79
N GLN A 387 -19.90 -24.64 9.05
CA GLN A 387 -20.99 -24.34 9.98
C GLN A 387 -21.13 -22.83 10.25
N SER A 388 -20.41 -21.99 9.50
CA SER A 388 -20.56 -20.54 9.59
C SER A 388 -21.93 -20.09 9.06
N ASP A 389 -22.33 -18.86 9.39
CA ASP A 389 -23.62 -18.23 9.14
C ASP A 389 -24.71 -18.64 10.18
N PRO A 390 -25.12 -17.69 11.07
CA PRO A 390 -24.64 -16.31 11.20
C PRO A 390 -23.42 -16.14 12.13
N THR A 391 -22.74 -17.20 12.45
CA THR A 391 -21.56 -17.22 13.33
C THR A 391 -20.33 -17.70 12.54
N TRP A 392 -19.16 -17.33 12.97
CA TRP A 392 -17.90 -17.75 12.37
C TRP A 392 -17.39 -19.04 13.01
N THR A 393 -17.06 -20.01 12.17
CA THR A 393 -16.48 -21.29 12.58
C THR A 393 -15.21 -21.56 11.80
N PRO A 394 -14.17 -22.18 12.41
CA PRO A 394 -12.93 -22.41 11.71
C PRO A 394 -13.08 -23.43 10.58
N ILE A 395 -12.30 -23.28 9.52
CA ILE A 395 -12.04 -24.38 8.59
C ILE A 395 -11.22 -25.45 9.30
N THR A 396 -11.49 -26.71 9.00
CA THR A 396 -10.83 -27.84 9.65
C THR A 396 -10.47 -28.92 8.62
N GLY A 397 -9.41 -29.66 8.85
CA GLY A 397 -8.99 -30.69 7.91
C GLY A 397 -7.76 -31.44 8.41
N ALA A 398 -7.29 -32.36 7.58
CA ALA A 398 -6.05 -33.09 7.82
C ALA A 398 -5.16 -32.95 6.58
N LYS A 399 -3.85 -33.03 6.79
CA LYS A 399 -2.87 -33.03 5.71
C LYS A 399 -3.23 -34.01 4.59
N GLY A 400 -3.21 -33.51 3.35
CA GLY A 400 -3.52 -34.28 2.15
C GLY A 400 -5.01 -34.61 1.97
N GLN A 401 -5.90 -33.86 2.64
CA GLN A 401 -7.35 -33.97 2.48
C GLN A 401 -7.92 -32.58 2.20
N LEU A 402 -9.05 -32.52 1.48
CA LEU A 402 -9.77 -31.27 1.34
C LEU A 402 -10.26 -30.80 2.72
N PRO A 403 -10.21 -29.49 3.00
CA PRO A 403 -10.72 -28.95 4.24
C PRO A 403 -12.24 -29.08 4.34
N ASN A 404 -12.75 -29.10 5.57
CA ASN A 404 -14.17 -28.96 5.84
C ASN A 404 -14.50 -27.47 5.92
N GLU A 405 -14.94 -26.92 4.82
CA GLU A 405 -15.18 -25.51 4.57
C GLU A 405 -16.51 -25.30 3.81
N LYS A 406 -16.86 -24.04 3.60
CA LYS A 406 -17.97 -23.63 2.73
C LYS A 406 -17.70 -22.25 2.17
N TRP A 407 -18.10 -22.06 0.92
CA TRP A 407 -18.16 -20.77 0.24
C TRP A 407 -19.52 -20.12 0.48
N PHE A 408 -19.55 -18.87 0.93
CA PHE A 408 -20.78 -18.15 1.24
C PHE A 408 -21.11 -17.07 0.22
N SER A 409 -20.22 -16.83 -0.73
CA SER A 409 -20.39 -15.87 -1.83
C SER A 409 -19.77 -16.42 -3.11
N GLY A 410 -20.13 -15.88 -4.25
CA GLY A 410 -19.40 -15.99 -5.51
C GLY A 410 -18.84 -14.65 -5.95
N ASN A 411 -18.68 -13.69 -5.01
CA ASN A 411 -18.22 -12.34 -5.26
C ASN A 411 -17.16 -11.94 -4.23
N HIS A 412 -16.53 -10.78 -4.44
CA HIS A 412 -15.61 -10.19 -3.49
C HIS A 412 -16.29 -9.81 -2.18
N THR A 413 -15.52 -9.72 -1.12
CA THR A 413 -15.97 -9.22 0.18
C THR A 413 -15.12 -8.05 0.68
N ASN A 414 -15.65 -7.34 1.68
CA ASN A 414 -14.94 -6.27 2.39
C ASN A 414 -14.21 -6.77 3.64
N GLN A 415 -13.88 -8.07 3.72
CA GLN A 415 -13.05 -8.57 4.80
C GLN A 415 -11.68 -7.88 4.78
N LEU A 416 -11.08 -7.71 5.95
CA LEU A 416 -9.65 -7.44 5.99
C LEU A 416 -8.90 -8.61 5.35
N VAL A 417 -7.95 -8.29 4.49
CA VAL A 417 -6.99 -9.27 3.98
C VAL A 417 -5.71 -9.23 4.80
N PRO A 418 -4.92 -10.32 4.85
CA PRO A 418 -3.65 -10.32 5.56
C PRO A 418 -2.58 -9.54 4.79
N LEU A 419 -1.72 -8.84 5.53
CA LEU A 419 -0.50 -8.25 5.01
C LEU A 419 0.68 -8.70 5.88
N PHE A 420 1.70 -9.21 5.21
CA PHE A 420 2.97 -9.63 5.79
C PHE A 420 4.10 -8.85 5.14
N ALA A 421 5.05 -8.33 5.93
CA ALA A 421 6.19 -7.63 5.36
C ALA A 421 7.48 -7.88 6.14
N LYS A 422 8.59 -7.88 5.41
CA LYS A 422 9.93 -8.04 5.95
C LYS A 422 10.94 -7.27 5.11
N GLY A 423 11.99 -6.81 5.76
CA GLY A 423 13.13 -6.13 5.15
C GLY A 423 13.10 -4.62 5.34
N ALA A 424 13.95 -3.93 4.59
CA ALA A 424 14.18 -2.50 4.72
C ALA A 424 12.90 -1.68 4.55
N GLY A 425 12.53 -0.86 5.53
CA GLY A 425 11.33 -0.03 5.50
C GLY A 425 10.03 -0.76 5.90
N SER A 426 10.05 -2.06 6.17
CA SER A 426 8.84 -2.80 6.55
C SER A 426 8.20 -2.29 7.86
N GLU A 427 8.98 -1.69 8.76
CA GLU A 427 8.49 -1.09 10.00
C GLU A 427 7.55 0.10 9.76
N LEU A 428 7.66 0.77 8.60
CA LEU A 428 6.74 1.86 8.23
C LEU A 428 5.31 1.32 8.07
N LEU A 429 5.13 0.16 7.41
CA LEU A 429 3.82 -0.50 7.30
C LEU A 429 3.21 -0.79 8.68
N GLY A 430 4.04 -1.27 9.62
CA GLY A 430 3.60 -1.45 11.01
C GLY A 430 3.17 -0.13 11.66
N SER A 431 3.80 1.00 11.33
CA SER A 431 3.46 2.31 11.87
C SER A 431 2.19 2.91 11.26
N TYR A 432 1.86 2.58 10.01
CA TYR A 432 0.63 2.99 9.34
C TYR A 432 -0.59 2.18 9.78
N ALA A 433 -0.41 1.01 10.37
CA ALA A 433 -1.50 0.18 10.89
C ALA A 433 -2.16 0.84 12.12
N THR A 434 -2.86 1.95 11.90
CA THR A 434 -3.55 2.74 12.94
C THR A 434 -4.97 2.27 13.22
N GLY A 435 -5.58 1.50 12.32
CA GLY A 435 -6.85 0.84 12.52
C GLY A 435 -6.72 -0.28 13.57
N THR A 436 -7.82 -0.60 14.27
CA THR A 436 -7.85 -1.69 15.24
C THR A 436 -9.10 -2.53 15.04
N ASP A 437 -8.92 -3.79 14.68
CA ASP A 437 -9.98 -4.79 14.60
C ASP A 437 -9.96 -5.65 15.88
N PRO A 438 -11.12 -5.92 16.52
CA PRO A 438 -11.17 -6.65 17.79
C PRO A 438 -10.74 -8.12 17.67
N VAL A 439 -10.69 -8.67 16.46
CA VAL A 439 -10.36 -10.07 16.18
C VAL A 439 -9.04 -10.22 15.43
N ARG A 440 -8.82 -9.38 14.39
CA ARG A 440 -7.63 -9.41 13.52
C ARG A 440 -6.49 -8.53 14.02
N GLY A 441 -6.74 -7.64 14.98
CA GLY A 441 -5.72 -6.74 15.54
C GLY A 441 -5.54 -5.45 14.73
N ALA A 442 -4.31 -4.99 14.62
CA ALA A 442 -3.99 -3.77 13.87
C ALA A 442 -4.21 -3.96 12.38
N TYR A 443 -4.69 -2.91 11.69
CA TYR A 443 -4.80 -2.91 10.24
C TYR A 443 -4.48 -1.53 9.65
N LEU A 444 -4.02 -1.55 8.40
CA LEU A 444 -3.75 -0.38 7.58
C LEU A 444 -4.72 -0.33 6.39
N ASP A 445 -4.66 0.71 5.59
CA ASP A 445 -5.38 0.79 4.31
C ASP A 445 -4.48 0.37 3.15
N ASN A 446 -5.03 -0.17 2.06
CA ASN A 446 -4.23 -0.64 0.92
C ASN A 446 -3.45 0.48 0.20
N THR A 447 -3.83 1.76 0.40
CA THR A 447 -3.05 2.91 -0.07
C THR A 447 -1.69 3.05 0.61
N ASP A 448 -1.54 2.51 1.82
CA ASP A 448 -0.28 2.58 2.57
C ASP A 448 0.83 1.70 1.95
N VAL A 449 0.50 0.75 1.08
CA VAL A 449 1.49 -0.10 0.39
C VAL A 449 2.34 0.72 -0.58
N ALA A 450 1.72 1.51 -1.46
CA ALA A 450 2.46 2.42 -2.34
C ALA A 450 3.19 3.51 -1.55
N ARG A 451 2.56 4.01 -0.50
CA ARG A 451 3.11 5.05 0.35
C ARG A 451 4.47 4.66 0.93
N VAL A 452 4.63 3.43 1.41
CA VAL A 452 5.93 2.96 1.93
C VAL A 452 7.02 3.02 0.87
N ALA A 453 6.73 2.58 -0.37
CA ALA A 453 7.69 2.65 -1.46
C ALA A 453 8.02 4.11 -1.84
N PHE A 454 7.02 4.96 -1.97
CA PHE A 454 7.19 6.37 -2.31
C PHE A 454 8.00 7.13 -1.25
N GLU A 455 7.65 7.01 0.02
CA GLU A 455 8.40 7.65 1.11
C GLU A 455 9.84 7.14 1.18
N SER A 456 10.03 5.82 1.05
CA SER A 456 11.36 5.21 1.06
C SER A 456 12.24 5.66 -0.10
N TRP A 457 11.65 6.01 -1.24
CA TRP A 457 12.34 6.46 -2.44
C TRP A 457 12.32 7.98 -2.62
N GLY A 458 11.97 8.73 -1.55
CA GLY A 458 12.01 10.18 -1.54
C GLY A 458 11.07 10.81 -2.58
N TYR A 459 9.93 10.17 -2.85
CA TYR A 459 8.89 10.74 -3.68
C TYR A 459 8.01 11.66 -2.82
N GLU A 460 8.24 12.97 -2.93
CA GLU A 460 7.55 13.98 -2.13
C GLU A 460 6.13 14.29 -2.65
N ASP A 461 5.77 13.79 -3.85
CA ASP A 461 4.46 13.99 -4.49
C ASP A 461 3.47 12.82 -4.25
N ALA A 462 3.81 11.84 -3.42
CA ALA A 462 2.80 10.87 -3.00
C ALA A 462 1.64 11.64 -2.36
N PRO A 463 0.39 11.43 -2.80
CA PRO A 463 -0.74 12.20 -2.30
C PRO A 463 -1.00 11.85 -0.84
N GLU A 464 -0.22 12.46 0.07
CA GLU A 464 -0.72 12.64 1.41
C GLU A 464 -1.93 13.56 1.30
N ALA A 465 -3.06 13.10 1.79
CA ALA A 465 -4.22 13.97 1.94
C ALA A 465 -3.77 15.21 2.72
N GLY A 466 -3.37 16.26 2.00
CA GLY A 466 -3.12 17.57 2.60
C GLY A 466 -1.74 18.21 2.50
N GLU A 467 -0.72 17.61 1.92
CA GLU A 467 0.49 18.36 1.57
C GLU A 467 0.42 18.86 0.13
N ILE A 468 0.71 20.14 -0.07
CA ILE A 468 0.61 20.78 -1.39
C ILE A 468 2.01 20.77 -2.01
N PRO A 469 2.25 19.98 -3.07
CA PRO A 469 3.45 20.11 -3.87
C PRO A 469 3.42 21.42 -4.65
N LEU A 470 4.50 22.18 -4.63
CA LEU A 470 4.65 23.38 -5.43
C LEU A 470 5.51 23.06 -6.65
N SER A 471 4.89 22.75 -7.79
CA SER A 471 5.59 22.80 -9.08
C SER A 471 5.03 23.94 -9.93
N ALA A 472 5.90 24.78 -10.46
CA ALA A 472 5.55 25.81 -11.42
C ALA A 472 6.15 25.45 -12.77
N THR A 473 5.30 25.01 -13.71
CA THR A 473 5.67 25.00 -15.13
C THR A 473 5.29 26.38 -15.72
N VAL A 474 6.29 27.11 -16.21
CA VAL A 474 6.06 28.38 -16.92
C VAL A 474 5.59 28.07 -18.33
N PRO A 475 4.33 28.37 -18.73
CA PRO A 475 3.88 28.15 -20.11
C PRO A 475 4.56 29.10 -21.09
N GLN A 476 4.81 28.62 -22.32
CA GLN A 476 5.28 29.48 -23.40
C GLN A 476 4.29 30.64 -23.67
N ALA A 477 4.83 31.83 -23.93
CA ALA A 477 4.06 33.05 -24.17
C ALA A 477 3.06 32.86 -25.32
N GLY A 478 1.76 32.86 -25.01
CA GLY A 478 0.68 32.79 -26.00
C GLY A 478 -0.72 32.54 -25.45
N GLU A 479 -0.87 31.72 -24.43
CA GLU A 479 -2.17 31.48 -23.75
C GLU A 479 -1.93 31.35 -22.24
N VAL A 480 -2.14 32.44 -21.52
CA VAL A 480 -2.12 32.41 -20.05
C VAL A 480 -3.51 32.03 -19.57
N GLU A 481 -3.72 30.75 -19.31
CA GLU A 481 -4.85 30.30 -18.51
C GLU A 481 -4.67 30.77 -17.07
N GLY A 482 -5.73 31.29 -16.45
CA GLY A 482 -5.71 31.68 -15.06
C GLY A 482 -5.67 30.43 -14.16
N SER A 483 -5.03 30.53 -13.01
CA SER A 483 -4.86 29.43 -12.04
C SER A 483 -5.47 29.77 -10.69
N LEU A 484 -5.79 28.75 -9.91
CA LEU A 484 -6.09 28.83 -8.48
C LEU A 484 -4.94 28.19 -7.72
N THR A 485 -4.22 28.97 -6.92
CA THR A 485 -3.03 28.50 -6.19
C THR A 485 -3.08 28.90 -4.73
N MET A 486 -2.41 28.15 -3.88
CA MET A 486 -2.21 28.47 -2.47
C MET A 486 -0.72 28.35 -2.13
N SER A 487 -0.27 29.22 -1.25
CA SER A 487 1.06 29.11 -0.63
C SER A 487 0.97 29.39 0.86
N VAL A 488 1.85 28.77 1.65
CA VAL A 488 2.03 29.07 3.06
C VAL A 488 3.35 29.81 3.23
N ALA A 489 3.33 30.91 3.97
CA ALA A 489 4.55 31.67 4.25
C ALA A 489 5.57 30.79 4.99
N ASP A 490 6.86 31.00 4.70
CA ASP A 490 7.93 30.28 5.36
C ASP A 490 7.84 30.48 6.90
N PHE A 491 7.79 29.37 7.63
CA PHE A 491 7.68 29.31 9.09
C PHE A 491 8.89 28.60 9.74
N GLY A 492 9.97 28.40 8.99
CA GLY A 492 11.23 27.82 9.50
C GLY A 492 11.02 26.41 10.08
N GLU A 493 11.44 26.21 11.35
CA GLU A 493 11.33 24.92 12.05
C GLU A 493 9.92 24.59 12.58
N GLY A 494 8.87 25.31 12.12
CA GLY A 494 7.48 25.08 12.52
C GLY A 494 6.90 26.15 13.45
N VAL A 495 5.63 25.98 13.82
CA VAL A 495 4.89 26.89 14.70
C VAL A 495 4.98 26.40 16.15
N ALA A 496 5.74 27.11 16.97
CA ALA A 496 5.79 26.83 18.41
C ALA A 496 4.55 27.42 19.10
N LEU A 497 3.72 26.57 19.71
CA LEU A 497 2.61 26.98 20.56
C LEU A 497 3.16 27.32 21.95
N GLY A 498 3.15 28.59 22.29
CA GLY A 498 3.71 29.10 23.54
C GLY A 498 2.67 29.39 24.62
N GLY A 499 3.17 29.76 25.79
CA GLY A 499 2.34 30.38 26.83
C GLY A 499 1.70 29.49 27.89
N GLY A 500 1.80 28.19 27.88
CA GLY A 500 1.35 27.19 28.87
C GLY A 500 0.55 27.70 30.09
N ALA A 501 -0.51 28.48 29.89
CA ALA A 501 -1.27 29.08 30.98
C ALA A 501 -2.19 28.05 31.63
N ASN A 502 -2.14 27.92 32.96
CA ASN A 502 -3.10 27.12 33.72
C ASN A 502 -4.42 27.94 33.85
N VAL A 503 -5.49 27.44 33.28
CA VAL A 503 -6.82 28.09 33.29
C VAL A 503 -7.80 27.34 34.18
N GLY A 504 -7.30 26.54 35.13
CA GLY A 504 -8.08 25.83 36.13
C GLY A 504 -8.01 24.32 35.97
N ASP A 505 -8.77 23.75 35.07
CA ASP A 505 -8.82 22.30 34.79
C ASP A 505 -7.90 21.85 33.65
N ARG A 506 -7.27 22.81 32.96
CA ARG A 506 -6.43 22.57 31.77
C ARG A 506 -5.26 23.53 31.64
N LEU A 507 -4.28 23.14 30.86
CA LEU A 507 -3.21 24.03 30.38
C LEU A 507 -3.58 24.48 28.96
N ARG A 508 -3.43 25.78 28.69
CA ARG A 508 -3.70 26.37 27.37
C ARG A 508 -2.40 26.93 26.77
N PHE A 509 -2.15 26.60 25.52
CA PHE A 509 -1.06 27.10 24.68
C PHE A 509 -1.66 27.80 23.46
N GLY A 510 -0.97 28.83 22.96
CA GLY A 510 -1.44 29.60 21.82
C GLY A 510 -0.35 29.85 20.79
N GLY A 511 -0.75 30.09 19.57
CA GLY A 511 0.14 30.44 18.45
C GLY A 511 -0.67 31.01 17.29
N ALA A 512 0.02 31.43 16.24
CA ALA A 512 -0.64 31.92 15.03
C ALA A 512 -0.29 30.99 13.87
N LEU A 513 -1.30 30.68 13.06
CA LEU A 513 -1.08 30.01 11.78
C LEU A 513 -0.24 30.94 10.87
N PRO A 514 0.81 30.44 10.21
CA PRO A 514 1.52 31.20 9.18
C PRO A 514 0.55 31.72 8.12
N THR A 515 0.92 32.79 7.43
CA THR A 515 0.07 33.37 6.39
C THR A 515 -0.17 32.33 5.28
N VAL A 516 -1.43 32.04 5.03
CA VAL A 516 -1.87 31.21 3.91
C VAL A 516 -2.39 32.16 2.82
N SER A 517 -1.67 32.26 1.70
CA SER A 517 -2.03 33.14 0.57
C SER A 517 -2.70 32.34 -0.53
N VAL A 518 -3.95 32.67 -0.83
CA VAL A 518 -4.71 32.11 -1.97
C VAL A 518 -4.72 33.12 -3.10
N THR A 519 -4.28 32.71 -4.29
CA THR A 519 -4.31 33.52 -5.51
C THR A 519 -5.19 32.84 -6.55
N ASP A 520 -6.28 33.52 -6.96
CA ASP A 520 -7.16 33.05 -8.02
C ASP A 520 -7.12 34.05 -9.20
N SER A 521 -6.60 33.58 -10.31
CA SER A 521 -6.53 34.32 -11.58
C SER A 521 -7.41 33.71 -12.68
N ARG A 522 -8.20 32.65 -12.36
CA ARG A 522 -9.09 31.99 -13.32
C ARG A 522 -10.10 32.96 -13.90
N SER A 523 -10.35 32.83 -15.20
CA SER A 523 -11.46 33.54 -15.86
C SER A 523 -12.82 33.04 -15.37
N ASN A 524 -13.90 33.77 -15.64
CA ASN A 524 -15.24 33.28 -15.34
C ASN A 524 -15.64 32.03 -16.16
N ALA A 525 -14.99 31.81 -17.30
CA ALA A 525 -15.20 30.60 -18.09
C ALA A 525 -14.54 29.35 -17.44
N GLN A 526 -13.41 29.56 -16.75
CA GLN A 526 -12.68 28.51 -16.05
C GLN A 526 -13.25 28.19 -14.66
N ALA A 527 -13.72 29.20 -13.93
CA ALA A 527 -14.23 29.05 -12.57
C ALA A 527 -15.77 28.96 -12.49
N GLY A 528 -16.48 29.06 -13.62
CA GLY A 528 -17.95 29.04 -13.63
C GLY A 528 -18.55 30.12 -12.75
N THR A 529 -19.53 29.75 -11.92
CA THR A 529 -20.16 30.62 -10.91
C THR A 529 -19.51 30.44 -9.52
N GLY A 530 -18.45 29.65 -9.43
CA GLY A 530 -17.84 29.21 -8.18
C GLY A 530 -16.77 30.15 -7.65
N GLY A 531 -16.25 29.76 -6.49
CA GLY A 531 -15.18 30.45 -5.78
C GLY A 531 -14.07 29.47 -5.38
N TRP A 532 -13.70 29.53 -4.10
CA TRP A 532 -12.78 28.57 -3.49
C TRP A 532 -13.05 28.43 -1.98
N THR A 533 -12.62 27.31 -1.41
CA THR A 533 -12.64 27.06 0.03
C THR A 533 -11.26 26.58 0.47
N VAL A 534 -10.79 27.08 1.61
CA VAL A 534 -9.61 26.57 2.30
C VAL A 534 -10.06 25.91 3.59
N SER A 535 -9.62 24.69 3.82
CA SER A 535 -9.84 23.95 5.06
C SER A 535 -8.52 23.53 5.69
N GLY A 536 -8.54 23.17 6.97
CA GLY A 536 -7.38 22.62 7.67
C GLY A 536 -7.78 21.52 8.62
N GLN A 537 -6.87 20.58 8.81
CA GLN A 537 -6.99 19.45 9.73
C GLN A 537 -5.67 19.22 10.43
N ALA A 538 -5.72 18.87 11.71
CA ALA A 538 -4.55 18.56 12.51
C ALA A 538 -4.37 17.05 12.65
N ALA A 539 -3.12 16.61 12.58
CA ALA A 539 -2.72 15.29 13.04
C ALA A 539 -2.54 15.27 14.58
N ASP A 540 -2.50 14.10 15.16
CA ASP A 540 -2.19 13.93 16.57
C ASP A 540 -0.77 14.44 16.88
N LEU A 541 -0.59 15.06 18.04
CA LEU A 541 0.73 15.47 18.49
C LEU A 541 1.35 14.37 19.37
N SER A 542 2.62 14.09 19.20
CA SER A 542 3.28 13.03 19.96
C SER A 542 4.66 13.43 20.47
N THR A 543 5.13 12.73 21.52
CA THR A 543 6.52 12.76 22.00
C THR A 543 7.29 11.50 21.56
N GLY A 544 6.74 10.72 20.62
CA GLY A 544 7.22 9.38 20.29
C GLY A 544 6.73 8.28 21.26
N SER A 545 6.41 8.63 22.52
CA SER A 545 5.91 7.66 23.51
C SER A 545 4.57 8.04 24.14
N GLN A 546 4.04 9.21 23.84
CA GLN A 546 2.78 9.74 24.35
C GLN A 546 2.06 10.46 23.21
N ILE A 547 0.79 10.21 23.04
CA ILE A 547 -0.05 10.79 21.99
C ILE A 547 -1.04 11.77 22.64
N LEU A 548 -1.13 12.95 22.05
CA LEU A 548 -2.14 13.95 22.33
C LEU A 548 -3.01 14.13 21.10
N ARG A 549 -4.25 13.68 21.17
CA ARG A 549 -5.17 13.66 20.03
C ARG A 549 -5.39 15.05 19.42
N ALA A 550 -5.52 15.12 18.11
CA ALA A 550 -5.73 16.35 17.34
C ALA A 550 -6.95 17.18 17.80
N GLN A 551 -7.95 16.54 18.40
CA GLN A 551 -9.11 17.22 19.00
C GLN A 551 -8.77 18.19 20.15
N HIS A 552 -7.56 18.13 20.70
CA HIS A 552 -7.05 19.09 21.67
C HIS A 552 -6.57 20.41 21.06
N LEU A 553 -6.39 20.46 19.71
CA LEU A 553 -6.11 21.69 18.97
C LEU A 553 -7.41 22.28 18.44
N GLY A 554 -7.53 23.59 18.53
CA GLY A 554 -8.62 24.38 17.98
C GLY A 554 -8.06 25.62 17.31
N TRP A 555 -8.89 26.33 16.59
CA TRP A 555 -8.51 27.59 15.95
C TRP A 555 -9.61 28.63 15.88
N THR A 556 -9.20 29.89 15.67
CA THR A 556 -10.08 31.00 15.30
C THR A 556 -9.59 31.56 13.96
N PRO A 557 -10.24 31.22 12.82
CA PRO A 557 -9.88 31.73 11.50
C PRO A 557 -10.00 33.25 11.39
N GLY A 558 -9.12 33.85 10.58
CA GLY A 558 -9.10 35.27 10.31
C GLY A 558 -8.59 35.59 8.91
N LEU A 559 -8.91 36.80 8.45
CA LEU A 559 -8.34 37.39 7.24
C LEU A 559 -7.33 38.44 7.65
N LEU A 560 -6.13 38.41 7.05
CA LEU A 560 -5.14 39.50 7.27
C LEU A 560 -5.58 40.79 6.60
N THR A 561 -6.31 40.70 5.49
CA THR A 561 -6.91 41.85 4.81
C THR A 561 -8.37 41.51 4.46
N THR A 562 -9.30 42.36 4.89
CA THR A 562 -10.72 42.17 4.60
C THR A 562 -10.97 42.29 3.11
N LYS A 563 -11.66 41.32 2.51
CA LYS A 563 -12.01 41.32 1.09
C LYS A 563 -13.49 41.00 0.91
N PRO A 564 -14.26 41.85 0.18
CA PRO A 564 -15.64 41.53 -0.11
C PRO A 564 -15.80 40.18 -0.81
N GLY A 565 -16.78 39.40 -0.39
CA GLY A 565 -17.01 38.07 -0.94
C GLY A 565 -16.06 36.95 -0.40
N VAL A 566 -15.15 37.28 0.55
CA VAL A 566 -14.37 36.31 1.29
C VAL A 566 -14.81 36.33 2.75
N THR A 567 -15.03 35.13 3.30
CA THR A 567 -15.51 34.95 4.67
C THR A 567 -14.60 33.96 5.41
N PRO A 568 -14.05 34.32 6.60
CA PRO A 568 -13.32 33.36 7.42
C PRO A 568 -14.28 32.28 7.92
N GLY A 569 -13.72 31.08 8.16
CA GLY A 569 -14.45 29.97 8.76
C GLY A 569 -14.90 30.26 10.18
N SER A 570 -15.78 29.42 10.71
CA SER A 570 -16.20 29.50 12.10
C SER A 570 -15.08 29.07 13.05
N PRO A 571 -14.97 29.67 14.27
CA PRO A 571 -14.06 29.17 15.29
C PRO A 571 -14.35 27.70 15.63
N VAL A 572 -13.31 26.91 15.76
CA VAL A 572 -13.36 25.51 16.22
C VAL A 572 -12.73 25.43 17.61
N ALA A 573 -13.57 25.19 18.61
CA ALA A 573 -13.09 25.03 19.98
C ALA A 573 -12.46 23.63 20.17
N THR A 574 -11.46 23.55 21.06
CA THR A 574 -10.85 22.28 21.47
C THR A 574 -11.88 21.37 22.15
N VAL A 575 -11.60 20.10 22.26
CA VAL A 575 -12.46 19.15 23.01
C VAL A 575 -12.65 19.57 24.47
N LEU A 576 -11.61 20.11 25.13
CA LEU A 576 -11.72 20.64 26.49
C LEU A 576 -12.45 21.99 26.55
N GLY A 577 -12.51 22.71 25.43
CA GLY A 577 -13.33 23.90 25.26
C GLY A 577 -14.79 23.61 24.89
N GLY A 578 -15.18 22.33 24.80
CA GLY A 578 -16.54 21.90 24.47
C GLY A 578 -16.83 21.82 22.96
N GLY A 579 -15.79 21.81 22.12
CA GLY A 579 -15.87 21.60 20.67
C GLY A 579 -15.33 20.23 20.25
N GLU A 580 -15.15 20.05 18.95
CA GLU A 580 -14.63 18.80 18.36
C GLU A 580 -13.12 18.87 18.07
N GLY A 581 -12.54 20.08 18.10
CA GLY A 581 -11.15 20.30 17.73
C GLY A 581 -10.90 20.15 16.24
N LEU A 582 -9.62 20.16 15.84
CA LEU A 582 -9.18 20.09 14.45
C LEU A 582 -8.82 18.66 14.00
N GLY A 583 -9.24 17.63 14.72
CA GLY A 583 -9.09 16.24 14.31
C GLY A 583 -9.90 15.87 13.05
N THR A 584 -10.83 16.71 12.67
CA THR A 584 -11.60 16.63 11.42
C THR A 584 -11.42 17.93 10.63
N PRO A 585 -11.55 17.89 9.28
CA PRO A 585 -11.41 19.09 8.45
C PRO A 585 -12.34 20.23 8.89
N ALA A 586 -11.79 21.43 9.00
CA ALA A 586 -12.52 22.63 9.36
C ALA A 586 -12.18 23.77 8.41
N THR A 587 -13.20 24.58 8.01
CA THR A 587 -13.02 25.67 7.07
C THR A 587 -12.16 26.80 7.67
N LEU A 588 -11.06 27.15 6.99
CA LEU A 588 -10.26 28.34 7.28
C LEU A 588 -10.89 29.60 6.65
N ALA A 589 -11.26 29.52 5.37
CA ALA A 589 -11.99 30.59 4.69
C ALA A 589 -12.70 30.08 3.43
N THR A 590 -13.68 30.85 2.98
CA THR A 590 -14.37 30.65 1.69
C THR A 590 -14.43 31.95 0.89
N ALA A 591 -14.31 31.84 -0.42
CA ALA A 591 -14.59 32.95 -1.34
C ALA A 591 -15.75 32.61 -2.27
N THR A 592 -16.63 33.59 -2.51
CA THR A 592 -17.64 33.49 -3.55
C THR A 592 -17.06 33.89 -4.92
N SER A 593 -17.84 33.71 -6.00
CA SER A 593 -17.45 34.18 -7.35
C SER A 593 -17.00 35.61 -7.38
N ASP A 594 -17.64 36.49 -6.60
CA ASP A 594 -17.35 37.95 -6.60
C ASP A 594 -16.09 38.28 -5.78
N GLY A 595 -15.72 37.41 -4.82
CA GLY A 595 -14.57 37.62 -3.93
C GLY A 595 -13.31 36.86 -4.32
N ARG A 596 -13.38 35.94 -5.25
CA ARG A 596 -12.30 34.99 -5.53
C ARG A 596 -11.04 35.58 -6.16
N LEU A 597 -11.21 36.55 -7.09
CA LEU A 597 -10.11 37.04 -7.94
C LEU A 597 -9.01 37.78 -7.17
N GLY A 598 -7.76 37.53 -7.55
CA GLY A 598 -6.55 38.09 -6.93
C GLY A 598 -6.15 37.38 -5.66
N THR A 599 -5.16 37.92 -4.95
CA THR A 599 -4.60 37.29 -3.74
C THR A 599 -5.41 37.61 -2.49
N THR A 600 -5.55 36.64 -1.60
CA THR A 600 -6.20 36.76 -0.30
C THR A 600 -5.33 36.07 0.75
N ASP A 601 -4.95 36.82 1.80
CA ASP A 601 -4.11 36.33 2.88
C ASP A 601 -4.95 35.95 4.10
N LEU A 602 -4.80 34.70 4.51
CA LEU A 602 -5.53 34.05 5.59
C LEU A 602 -4.60 33.76 6.77
N THR A 603 -5.17 33.70 7.95
CA THR A 603 -4.49 33.24 9.18
C THR A 603 -5.49 32.60 10.14
N ALA A 604 -5.01 32.05 11.24
CA ALA A 604 -5.84 31.62 12.36
C ALA A 604 -5.06 31.75 13.68
N GLU A 605 -5.77 32.09 14.76
CA GLU A 605 -5.22 31.93 16.10
C GLU A 605 -5.40 30.48 16.51
N LEU A 606 -4.30 29.78 16.81
CA LEU A 606 -4.28 28.38 17.26
C LEU A 606 -4.38 28.32 18.79
N SER A 607 -5.15 27.38 19.30
CA SER A 607 -5.29 27.13 20.75
C SER A 607 -5.20 25.63 21.02
N LEU A 608 -4.16 25.22 21.75
CA LEU A 608 -4.02 23.83 22.23
C LEU A 608 -4.41 23.79 23.72
N GLU A 609 -5.36 22.94 24.07
CA GLU A 609 -5.76 22.71 25.47
C GLU A 609 -5.55 21.27 25.87
N VAL A 610 -4.84 21.06 26.97
CA VAL A 610 -4.51 19.73 27.48
C VAL A 610 -4.88 19.62 28.97
N PRO A 611 -5.25 18.43 29.50
CA PRO A 611 -5.46 18.22 30.92
C PRO A 611 -4.24 18.66 31.76
N VAL A 612 -4.45 19.14 32.97
CA VAL A 612 -3.36 19.63 33.85
C VAL A 612 -2.36 18.53 34.24
N ASP A 613 -2.78 17.28 34.16
CA ASP A 613 -1.98 16.09 34.46
C ASP A 613 -1.32 15.47 33.23
N THR A 614 -1.42 16.15 32.08
CA THR A 614 -0.71 15.72 30.85
C THR A 614 0.78 15.58 31.13
N ARG A 615 1.34 14.45 30.75
CA ARG A 615 2.75 14.15 31.01
C ARG A 615 3.66 15.19 30.33
N ALA A 616 4.66 15.66 31.06
CA ALA A 616 5.64 16.61 30.52
C ALA A 616 6.43 16.01 29.37
N GLY A 617 6.58 16.77 28.28
CA GLY A 617 7.30 16.38 27.07
C GLY A 617 7.16 17.45 25.98
N GLU A 618 7.93 17.34 24.95
CA GLU A 618 7.79 18.12 23.73
C GLU A 618 6.86 17.34 22.79
N TYR A 619 5.70 17.89 22.50
CA TYR A 619 4.69 17.28 21.63
C TYR A 619 4.76 17.94 20.26
N ALA A 620 5.07 17.18 19.21
CA ALA A 620 5.11 17.61 17.83
C ALA A 620 4.00 16.93 17.02
N GLY A 621 3.50 17.61 16.00
CA GLY A 621 2.46 17.14 15.08
C GLY A 621 2.36 18.08 13.91
N SER A 622 1.48 17.83 12.96
CA SER A 622 1.25 18.66 11.78
C SER A 622 -0.17 19.25 11.75
N LEU A 623 -0.31 20.35 11.03
CA LEU A 623 -1.59 20.94 10.65
C LEU A 623 -1.58 21.10 9.13
N THR A 624 -2.42 20.37 8.46
CA THR A 624 -2.57 20.39 7.01
C THR A 624 -3.59 21.44 6.58
N VAL A 625 -3.29 22.20 5.54
CA VAL A 625 -4.18 23.19 4.95
C VAL A 625 -4.42 22.84 3.48
N SER A 626 -5.68 22.76 3.05
CA SER A 626 -6.08 22.32 1.71
C SER A 626 -6.94 23.39 1.02
N LEU A 627 -6.74 23.57 -0.29
CA LEU A 627 -7.49 24.51 -1.14
C LEU A 627 -8.37 23.70 -2.11
N PHE A 628 -9.64 24.06 -2.16
CA PHE A 628 -10.62 23.45 -3.05
C PHE A 628 -11.28 24.50 -3.93
N PRO A 629 -11.39 24.32 -5.26
CA PRO A 629 -12.31 25.07 -6.06
C PRO A 629 -13.75 24.72 -5.65
N VAL A 630 -14.64 25.71 -5.71
CA VAL A 630 -16.08 25.53 -5.47
C VAL A 630 -16.79 25.93 -6.75
N ASP A 631 -17.60 25.03 -7.30
CA ASP A 631 -18.41 25.25 -8.52
C ASP A 631 -19.69 26.04 -8.25
#